data_cd2b24fbfe9b25e9315b7064a5c1c208
#
_entry.id   cd2b24fbfe9b25e9315b7064a5c1c208
#
_cell.length_a   1.000
_cell.length_b   1.000
_cell.length_c   1.000
_cell.angle_alpha   90.00
_cell.angle_beta   90.00
_cell.angle_gamma   90.00
#
_symmetry.space_group_name_H-M   'P 1'
#
loop_
_entity.id
_entity.type
_entity.pdbx_description
1 polymer ?
#
loop_
_entity_poly.entity_id
_entity_poly.type
_entity_poly.pdbx_seq_one_letter_code
_entity_poly.pdbx_strand_id
1 'polypeptide(L)'
;MGLSLLGGCIYEYNPDIEGNSGALVINGKVTDQEGYQYIEISRSYAPYDPDKERPVSGYIVEIQDDEGNSFPGEEFEPGLYACWMDQEYLAPGTSYSLIVSNERGNLYVSDFDELLPCPDIDSITYEIQEKETANPDLNYLGLQFFVNTDCSGEYAK
;
A
#
# COMPACT_ATOMS: atom_id res chain seq x y z
N MET A 1 -37.95 -45.51 -9.47
CA MET A 1 -37.73 -44.28 -8.74
C MET A 1 -36.24 -44.24 -8.44
N GLY A 2 -35.44 -43.61 -9.32
CA GLY A 2 -33.97 -43.57 -9.24
C GLY A 2 -33.53 -42.32 -8.53
N LEU A 3 -32.81 -42.48 -7.42
CA LEU A 3 -32.19 -41.40 -6.64
C LEU A 3 -30.79 -41.13 -7.21
N SER A 4 -30.63 -40.08 -8.00
CA SER A 4 -29.33 -39.62 -8.49
C SER A 4 -28.64 -38.82 -7.37
N LEU A 5 -27.59 -39.42 -6.75
CA LEU A 5 -26.68 -38.73 -5.87
C LEU A 5 -25.75 -37.87 -6.72
N LEU A 6 -25.95 -36.57 -6.73
CA LEU A 6 -24.98 -35.58 -7.26
C LEU A 6 -23.87 -35.37 -6.23
N GLY A 7 -22.79 -36.13 -6.35
CA GLY A 7 -21.56 -35.89 -5.61
C GLY A 7 -20.84 -34.68 -6.21
N GLY A 8 -20.91 -33.54 -5.56
CA GLY A 8 -20.05 -32.38 -5.88
C GLY A 8 -18.65 -32.63 -5.33
N CYS A 9 -17.68 -32.89 -6.19
CA CYS A 9 -16.26 -32.88 -5.81
C CYS A 9 -15.81 -31.43 -5.69
N ILE A 10 -15.49 -31.00 -4.48
CA ILE A 10 -14.73 -29.76 -4.25
C ILE A 10 -13.26 -30.13 -4.50
N TYR A 11 -12.72 -29.69 -5.62
CA TYR A 11 -11.28 -29.74 -5.85
C TYR A 11 -10.65 -28.51 -5.24
N GLU A 12 -9.64 -28.73 -4.41
CA GLU A 12 -8.76 -27.65 -3.96
C GLU A 12 -7.99 -27.15 -5.18
N TYR A 13 -8.33 -25.94 -5.61
CA TYR A 13 -7.67 -25.28 -6.73
C TYR A 13 -6.35 -24.70 -6.25
N ASN A 14 -5.25 -25.40 -6.48
CA ASN A 14 -3.90 -24.92 -6.32
C ASN A 14 -3.36 -24.51 -7.69
N PRO A 15 -3.47 -23.25 -8.10
CA PRO A 15 -2.84 -22.81 -9.34
C PRO A 15 -1.32 -22.88 -9.18
N ASP A 16 -0.63 -23.51 -10.13
CA ASP A 16 0.79 -23.33 -10.31
C ASP A 16 1.02 -21.87 -10.77
N ILE A 17 1.17 -20.99 -9.80
CA ILE A 17 1.57 -19.61 -10.07
C ILE A 17 3.10 -19.65 -10.21
N GLU A 18 3.59 -19.79 -11.45
CA GLU A 18 4.96 -19.46 -11.78
C GLU A 18 5.15 -17.95 -11.61
N GLY A 19 5.19 -17.51 -10.35
CA GLY A 19 5.45 -16.13 -9.99
C GLY A 19 6.96 -15.90 -9.89
N ASN A 20 7.42 -14.72 -10.30
CA ASN A 20 8.77 -14.23 -10.02
C ASN A 20 8.94 -14.07 -8.50
N SER A 21 9.13 -15.17 -7.78
CA SER A 21 9.54 -15.12 -6.38
C SER A 21 10.94 -14.51 -6.30
N GLY A 22 11.11 -13.50 -5.46
CA GLY A 22 12.40 -12.84 -5.25
C GLY A 22 12.61 -11.56 -6.05
N ALA A 23 11.63 -11.05 -6.78
CA ALA A 23 11.68 -9.71 -7.35
C ALA A 23 11.77 -8.65 -6.24
N LEU A 24 12.55 -7.59 -6.47
CA LEU A 24 12.61 -6.47 -5.54
C LEU A 24 11.27 -5.73 -5.56
N VAL A 25 10.74 -5.50 -4.37
CA VAL A 25 9.53 -4.70 -4.13
C VAL A 25 9.95 -3.46 -3.35
N ILE A 26 9.65 -2.30 -3.88
CA ILE A 26 9.87 -1.02 -3.24
C ILE A 26 8.50 -0.39 -3.05
N ASN A 27 8.14 -0.09 -1.81
CA ASN A 27 6.89 0.52 -1.42
C ASN A 27 7.19 1.77 -0.61
N GLY A 28 6.69 2.92 -1.05
CA GLY A 28 6.91 4.19 -0.38
C GLY A 28 5.69 5.08 -0.50
N LYS A 29 5.55 5.97 0.49
CA LYS A 29 4.48 6.94 0.53
C LYS A 29 4.99 8.25 1.10
N VAL A 30 4.74 9.35 0.39
CA VAL A 30 4.90 10.71 0.90
C VAL A 30 3.53 11.25 1.31
N THR A 31 3.46 11.86 2.47
CA THR A 31 2.25 12.51 3.01
C THR A 31 2.49 14.00 3.18
N ASP A 32 1.44 14.78 3.34
CA ASP A 32 1.46 16.22 3.59
C ASP A 32 1.78 16.60 5.05
N GLN A 33 2.15 15.63 5.88
CA GLN A 33 2.47 15.85 7.28
C GLN A 33 3.99 15.82 7.52
N GLU A 34 4.48 16.85 8.22
CA GLU A 34 5.85 16.89 8.71
C GLU A 34 6.23 15.65 9.50
N GLY A 35 7.38 15.07 9.18
CA GLY A 35 7.89 13.91 9.88
C GLY A 35 8.57 12.89 8.98
N TYR A 36 8.67 11.67 9.48
CA TYR A 36 9.27 10.58 8.75
C TYR A 36 8.32 10.02 7.69
N GLN A 37 8.81 10.00 6.46
CA GLN A 37 8.22 9.28 5.33
C GLN A 37 8.90 7.91 5.23
N TYR A 38 8.12 6.83 5.19
CA TYR A 38 8.66 5.48 5.27
C TYR A 38 8.69 4.80 3.91
N ILE A 39 9.81 4.14 3.63
CA ILE A 39 10.04 3.36 2.41
C ILE A 39 10.39 1.93 2.82
N GLU A 40 9.63 0.98 2.33
CA GLU A 40 9.86 -0.45 2.56
C GLU A 40 10.51 -1.10 1.35
N ILE A 41 11.56 -1.86 1.58
CA ILE A 41 12.26 -2.65 0.56
C ILE A 41 12.22 -4.12 0.95
N SER A 42 11.60 -4.91 0.10
CA SER A 42 11.43 -6.36 0.33
C SER A 42 11.59 -7.15 -0.96
N ARG A 43 11.48 -8.47 -0.86
CA ARG A 43 11.39 -9.36 -2.01
C ARG A 43 10.02 -10.02 -2.08
N SER A 44 9.51 -10.14 -3.30
CA SER A 44 8.29 -10.89 -3.56
C SER A 44 8.45 -12.36 -3.16
N TYR A 45 7.37 -12.98 -2.74
CA TYR A 45 7.28 -14.38 -2.35
C TYR A 45 6.13 -15.08 -3.07
N ALA A 46 6.16 -16.39 -3.11
CA ALA A 46 5.06 -17.17 -3.68
C ALA A 46 3.85 -17.16 -2.71
N PRO A 47 2.59 -17.17 -3.20
CA PRO A 47 1.39 -17.07 -2.37
C PRO A 47 1.29 -18.09 -1.23
N TYR A 48 1.96 -19.23 -1.37
CA TYR A 48 1.95 -20.32 -0.38
C TYR A 48 3.26 -20.43 0.41
N ASP A 49 4.17 -19.44 0.27
CA ASP A 49 5.42 -19.39 1.04
C ASP A 49 5.09 -19.08 2.51
N PRO A 50 5.57 -19.89 3.46
CA PRO A 50 5.37 -19.61 4.89
C PRO A 50 6.09 -18.34 5.35
N ASP A 51 7.20 -17.98 4.70
CA ASP A 51 8.00 -16.78 4.99
C ASP A 51 7.47 -15.59 4.17
N LYS A 52 6.41 -14.97 4.64
CA LYS A 52 5.69 -13.90 3.95
C LYS A 52 6.40 -12.54 3.95
N GLU A 53 7.36 -12.34 4.83
CA GLU A 53 8.11 -11.09 4.94
C GLU A 53 9.58 -11.34 4.63
N ARG A 54 10.06 -10.70 3.56
CA ARG A 54 11.46 -10.78 3.14
C ARG A 54 12.05 -9.38 2.98
N PRO A 55 12.24 -8.66 4.11
CA PRO A 55 12.88 -7.35 4.08
C PRO A 55 14.30 -7.47 3.55
N VAL A 56 14.77 -6.44 2.85
CA VAL A 56 16.12 -6.40 2.28
C VAL A 56 16.83 -5.13 2.69
N SER A 57 17.92 -5.32 3.43
CA SER A 57 18.79 -4.24 3.92
C SER A 57 19.89 -3.86 2.93
N GLY A 58 20.59 -2.75 3.24
CA GLY A 58 21.80 -2.33 2.53
C GLY A 58 21.53 -1.57 1.24
N TYR A 59 20.43 -0.84 1.18
CA TYR A 59 20.14 0.13 0.15
C TYR A 59 20.41 1.56 0.64
N ILE A 60 20.73 2.43 -0.28
CA ILE A 60 20.74 3.88 -0.10
C ILE A 60 19.41 4.36 -0.69
N VAL A 61 18.62 5.05 0.14
CA VAL A 61 17.29 5.53 -0.19
C VAL A 61 17.28 7.04 -0.11
N GLU A 62 16.65 7.70 -1.06
CA GLU A 62 16.53 9.13 -1.14
C GLU A 62 15.21 9.51 -1.79
N ILE A 63 14.46 10.44 -1.18
CA ILE A 63 13.34 11.11 -1.82
C ILE A 63 13.87 12.42 -2.39
N GLN A 64 13.49 12.75 -3.63
CA GLN A 64 13.83 14.01 -4.26
C GLN A 64 12.55 14.72 -4.73
N ASP A 65 12.47 16.04 -4.49
CA ASP A 65 11.38 16.85 -5.05
C ASP A 65 11.73 17.39 -6.46
N ASP A 66 10.76 18.00 -7.12
CA ASP A 66 10.90 18.58 -8.45
C ASP A 66 11.68 19.92 -8.47
N GLU A 67 11.96 20.49 -7.30
CA GLU A 67 12.87 21.63 -7.13
C GLU A 67 14.34 21.22 -6.96
N GLY A 68 14.60 19.92 -6.75
CA GLY A 68 15.92 19.34 -6.59
C GLY A 68 16.41 19.25 -5.14
N ASN A 69 15.50 19.43 -4.16
CA ASN A 69 15.82 19.13 -2.77
C ASN A 69 15.86 17.61 -2.57
N SER A 70 16.72 17.15 -1.65
CA SER A 70 16.98 15.74 -1.41
C SER A 70 16.81 15.40 0.06
N PHE A 71 16.08 14.31 0.33
CA PHE A 71 15.75 13.82 1.66
C PHE A 71 16.28 12.40 1.82
N PRO A 72 17.50 12.23 2.40
CA PRO A 72 18.12 10.92 2.56
C PRO A 72 17.36 10.08 3.59
N GLY A 73 17.23 8.79 3.31
CA GLY A 73 16.63 7.81 4.19
C GLY A 73 17.66 7.06 5.02
N GLU A 74 17.41 6.92 6.31
CA GLU A 74 18.16 6.06 7.20
C GLU A 74 17.43 4.74 7.40
N GLU A 75 18.17 3.62 7.40
CA GLU A 75 17.57 2.32 7.68
C GLU A 75 17.21 2.24 9.17
N PHE A 76 15.90 2.21 9.47
CA PHE A 76 15.34 2.18 10.81
C PHE A 76 15.20 0.75 11.34
N GLU A 77 14.71 -0.16 10.48
CA GLU A 77 14.62 -1.60 10.69
C GLU A 77 15.04 -2.31 9.39
N PRO A 78 15.37 -3.59 9.41
CA PRO A 78 15.73 -4.30 8.19
C PRO A 78 14.72 -4.09 7.06
N GLY A 79 15.16 -3.43 5.98
CA GLY A 79 14.32 -3.11 4.82
C GLY A 79 13.35 -1.95 5.00
N LEU A 80 13.31 -1.30 6.17
CA LEU A 80 12.48 -0.12 6.43
C LEU A 80 13.38 1.12 6.56
N TYR A 81 13.19 2.07 5.67
CA TYR A 81 13.93 3.33 5.62
C TYR A 81 13.03 4.49 6.00
N ALA A 82 13.56 5.46 6.74
CA ALA A 82 12.86 6.65 7.21
C ALA A 82 13.55 7.91 6.67
N CYS A 83 12.84 8.71 5.87
CA CYS A 83 13.29 9.98 5.33
C CYS A 83 12.57 11.10 6.10
N TRP A 84 13.32 11.97 6.79
CA TRP A 84 12.72 13.14 7.44
C TRP A 84 12.42 14.23 6.41
N MET A 85 11.21 14.79 6.47
CA MET A 85 10.80 15.91 5.65
C MET A 85 10.09 16.96 6.49
N ASP A 86 10.57 18.21 6.40
CA ASP A 86 9.95 19.36 7.07
C ASP A 86 8.71 19.84 6.28
N GLN A 87 7.77 20.48 6.99
CA GLN A 87 6.49 20.92 6.43
C GLN A 87 6.63 21.81 5.19
N GLU A 88 7.70 22.62 5.12
CA GLU A 88 7.93 23.54 4.00
C GLU A 88 8.11 22.83 2.64
N TYR A 89 8.55 21.57 2.66
CA TYR A 89 8.72 20.73 1.47
C TYR A 89 7.50 19.87 1.14
N LEU A 90 6.46 19.87 1.98
CA LEU A 90 5.29 18.98 1.86
C LEU A 90 4.04 19.76 1.44
N ALA A 91 4.16 20.58 0.40
CA ALA A 91 3.04 21.35 -0.13
C ALA A 91 2.31 20.56 -1.24
N PRO A 92 0.97 20.55 -1.26
CA PRO A 92 0.23 20.04 -2.41
C PRO A 92 0.66 20.73 -3.72
N GLY A 93 0.83 19.94 -4.78
CA GLY A 93 1.36 20.38 -6.06
C GLY A 93 2.87 20.14 -6.25
N THR A 94 3.60 19.85 -5.18
CA THR A 94 5.01 19.41 -5.28
C THR A 94 5.06 17.96 -5.75
N SER A 95 5.98 17.63 -6.66
CA SER A 95 6.15 16.28 -7.15
C SER A 95 7.41 15.64 -6.58
N TYR A 96 7.33 14.36 -6.24
CA TYR A 96 8.44 13.61 -5.63
C TYR A 96 8.83 12.41 -6.47
N SER A 97 10.11 12.08 -6.45
CA SER A 97 10.70 10.87 -7.01
C SER A 97 11.47 10.13 -5.94
N LEU A 98 11.43 8.81 -5.98
CA LEU A 98 12.17 7.93 -5.11
C LEU A 98 13.40 7.38 -5.84
N ILE A 99 14.57 7.51 -5.23
CA ILE A 99 15.83 6.99 -5.71
C ILE A 99 16.32 5.93 -4.73
N VAL A 100 16.54 4.72 -5.24
CA VAL A 100 17.03 3.59 -4.45
C VAL A 100 18.23 2.99 -5.14
N SER A 101 19.34 2.85 -4.44
CA SER A 101 20.57 2.26 -4.98
C SER A 101 21.21 1.29 -4.01
N ASN A 102 22.12 0.45 -4.48
CA ASN A 102 22.87 -0.45 -3.63
C ASN A 102 24.37 -0.49 -4.03
N GLU A 103 25.19 -1.07 -3.17
CA GLU A 103 26.64 -1.21 -3.40
C GLU A 103 27.02 -2.01 -4.66
N ARG A 104 26.09 -2.78 -5.21
CA ARG A 104 26.30 -3.56 -6.45
C ARG A 104 26.13 -2.73 -7.72
N GLY A 105 25.80 -1.41 -7.56
CA GLY A 105 25.58 -0.48 -8.66
C GLY A 105 24.18 -0.56 -9.30
N ASN A 106 23.24 -1.28 -8.70
CA ASN A 106 21.85 -1.22 -9.13
C ASN A 106 21.26 0.12 -8.69
N LEU A 107 20.56 0.78 -9.61
CA LEU A 107 19.86 2.04 -9.40
C LEU A 107 18.41 1.88 -9.87
N TYR A 108 17.49 2.27 -9.01
CA TYR A 108 16.05 2.31 -9.25
C TYR A 108 15.58 3.74 -9.02
N VAL A 109 14.86 4.30 -9.96
CA VAL A 109 14.34 5.67 -9.88
C VAL A 109 12.88 5.61 -10.31
N SER A 110 11.97 6.16 -9.50
CA SER A 110 10.58 6.31 -9.89
C SER A 110 10.39 7.51 -10.83
N ASP A 111 9.30 7.55 -11.53
CA ASP A 111 8.81 8.80 -12.10
C ASP A 111 8.44 9.78 -10.97
N PHE A 112 8.35 11.07 -11.30
CA PHE A 112 7.80 12.06 -10.39
C PHE A 112 6.30 11.87 -10.26
N ASP A 113 5.80 11.89 -9.01
CA ASP A 113 4.38 11.82 -8.68
C ASP A 113 3.99 13.00 -7.80
N GLU A 114 2.88 13.65 -8.16
CA GLU A 114 2.43 14.88 -7.52
C GLU A 114 1.71 14.59 -6.20
N LEU A 115 2.07 15.32 -5.14
CA LEU A 115 1.34 15.33 -3.88
C LEU A 115 0.02 16.07 -4.07
N LEU A 116 -1.05 15.32 -4.19
CA LEU A 116 -2.39 15.88 -4.35
C LEU A 116 -2.99 16.28 -3.00
N PRO A 117 -3.78 17.36 -2.93
CA PRO A 117 -4.45 17.75 -1.71
C PRO A 117 -5.46 16.66 -1.29
N CYS A 118 -5.58 16.46 0.02
CA CYS A 118 -6.62 15.61 0.59
C CYS A 118 -7.78 16.49 1.05
N PRO A 119 -9.03 16.18 0.69
CA PRO A 119 -10.17 16.96 1.18
C PRO A 119 -10.37 16.76 2.68
N ASP A 120 -10.82 17.81 3.34
CA ASP A 120 -11.22 17.73 4.74
C ASP A 120 -12.42 16.78 4.92
N ILE A 121 -12.48 16.14 6.07
CA ILE A 121 -13.64 15.33 6.46
C ILE A 121 -14.69 16.25 7.06
N ASP A 122 -15.80 16.44 6.34
CA ASP A 122 -16.93 17.26 6.81
C ASP A 122 -17.69 16.59 7.95
N SER A 123 -17.95 15.29 7.79
CA SER A 123 -18.67 14.51 8.80
C SER A 123 -18.48 13.01 8.61
N ILE A 124 -18.63 12.27 9.71
CA ILE A 124 -18.74 10.83 9.68
C ILE A 124 -20.14 10.46 10.16
N THR A 125 -20.89 9.77 9.32
CA THR A 125 -22.21 9.25 9.62
C THR A 125 -22.21 7.74 9.64
N TYR A 126 -23.22 7.12 10.22
CA TYR A 126 -23.37 5.66 10.20
C TYR A 126 -24.82 5.25 10.02
N GLU A 127 -24.99 4.05 9.47
CA GLU A 127 -26.28 3.38 9.38
C GLU A 127 -26.16 1.98 9.97
N ILE A 128 -27.24 1.53 10.61
CA ILE A 128 -27.35 0.15 11.05
C ILE A 128 -27.84 -0.66 9.87
N GLN A 129 -27.04 -1.63 9.42
CA GLN A 129 -27.41 -2.52 8.33
C GLN A 129 -27.51 -3.96 8.80
N GLU A 130 -28.53 -4.63 8.30
CA GLU A 130 -28.72 -6.05 8.45
C GLU A 130 -28.06 -6.77 7.26
N LYS A 131 -27.09 -7.64 7.54
CA LYS A 131 -26.39 -8.41 6.53
C LYS A 131 -26.91 -9.84 6.56
N GLU A 132 -27.51 -10.27 5.46
CA GLU A 132 -27.88 -11.66 5.23
C GLU A 132 -26.63 -12.55 5.22
N THR A 133 -26.75 -13.73 5.83
CA THR A 133 -25.69 -14.73 5.82
C THR A 133 -26.09 -15.91 4.94
N ALA A 134 -25.14 -16.84 4.74
CA ALA A 134 -25.43 -18.09 4.03
C ALA A 134 -26.47 -18.98 4.78
N ASN A 135 -26.71 -18.69 6.08
CA ASN A 135 -27.77 -19.31 6.85
C ASN A 135 -28.97 -18.34 6.91
N PRO A 136 -30.12 -18.64 6.28
CA PRO A 136 -31.27 -17.74 6.23
C PRO A 136 -31.89 -17.43 7.61
N ASP A 137 -31.56 -18.22 8.64
CA ASP A 137 -32.07 -18.02 10.00
C ASP A 137 -31.12 -17.12 10.85
N LEU A 138 -30.05 -16.58 10.24
CA LEU A 138 -29.00 -15.86 10.98
C LEU A 138 -28.59 -14.59 10.21
N ASN A 139 -29.12 -13.46 10.68
CA ASN A 139 -28.73 -12.15 10.18
C ASN A 139 -27.78 -11.47 11.18
N TYR A 140 -26.76 -10.80 10.69
CA TYR A 140 -25.89 -9.98 11.51
C TYR A 140 -26.27 -8.51 11.39
N LEU A 141 -26.43 -7.85 12.54
CA LEU A 141 -26.51 -6.39 12.59
C LEU A 141 -25.09 -5.83 12.57
N GLY A 142 -24.81 -4.93 11.65
CA GLY A 142 -23.54 -4.24 11.50
C GLY A 142 -23.74 -2.73 11.43
N LEU A 143 -22.64 -1.98 11.62
CA LEU A 143 -22.60 -0.56 11.39
C LEU A 143 -21.85 -0.32 10.07
N GLN A 144 -22.48 0.39 9.14
CA GLN A 144 -21.81 0.92 7.97
C GLN A 144 -21.48 2.39 8.21
N PHE A 145 -20.21 2.75 8.14
CA PHE A 145 -19.76 4.12 8.28
C PHE A 145 -19.62 4.80 6.92
N PHE A 146 -19.98 6.06 6.86
CA PHE A 146 -19.83 6.94 5.70
C PHE A 146 -18.97 8.12 6.09
N VAL A 147 -17.94 8.39 5.29
CA VAL A 147 -17.12 9.59 5.40
C VAL A 147 -17.61 10.56 4.33
N ASN A 148 -18.04 11.73 4.75
CA ASN A 148 -18.51 12.79 3.86
C ASN A 148 -17.41 13.83 3.72
N THR A 149 -17.06 14.17 2.49
CA THR A 149 -16.05 15.17 2.14
C THR A 149 -16.56 16.02 0.98
N ASP A 150 -16.10 17.26 0.89
CA ASP A 150 -16.33 18.08 -0.30
C ASP A 150 -15.22 17.81 -1.32
N CYS A 151 -15.55 17.08 -2.37
CA CYS A 151 -14.63 16.74 -3.47
C CYS A 151 -14.86 17.61 -4.70
N SER A 152 -15.22 18.88 -4.54
CA SER A 152 -15.44 19.84 -5.64
C SER A 152 -14.14 20.29 -6.32
N GLY A 153 -12.96 19.97 -5.75
CA GLY A 153 -11.63 20.26 -6.28
C GLY A 153 -10.95 19.07 -7.00
N GLU A 154 -9.72 19.27 -7.46
CA GLU A 154 -8.84 18.20 -7.92
C GLU A 154 -8.18 17.54 -6.70
N TYR A 155 -8.63 16.37 -6.36
CA TYR A 155 -8.11 15.56 -5.26
C TYR A 155 -7.50 14.25 -5.76
N ALA A 156 -6.76 13.57 -4.88
CA ALA A 156 -6.19 12.26 -5.15
C ALA A 156 -7.23 11.26 -5.70
N LYS A 157 -6.86 10.54 -6.73
CA LYS A 157 -7.71 9.53 -7.41
C LYS A 157 -7.58 8.17 -6.73
#